data_0e0cfb47fc8a12f86b81892dc972c024
#
_entry.id   0e0cfb47fc8a12f86b81892dc972c024
#
_cell.length_a   1.000
_cell.length_b   1.000
_cell.length_c   1.000
_cell.angle_alpha   90.00
_cell.angle_beta   90.00
_cell.angle_gamma   90.00
#
_symmetry.space_group_name_H-M   'P 1'
#
loop_
_entity.id
_entity.type
_entity.pdbx_description
1 polymer ?
#
loop_
_entity_poly.entity_id
_entity_poly.type
_entity_poly.pdbx_seq_one_letter_code
_entity_poly.pdbx_strand_id
1 'polypeptide(L)'
;MSLSRCLSVLLLVLALPVAAQVKPLPAPSPLDAPPKDAIETATGIYYKVLKPAPAPVTHTRGDFIEFTVNVWSADGETRINGQQAGKILTSMRRLVNEQPAMVRVIKSTPIGETRRWWVDAERMKPGYPGMPDLAHVFDITVHGEKDPTRAPPDVAAPPADAIRTASGLAYKIIERGNRAPGHPSAMDHVRVHYTGWTPAGQVFDSSLHKDKPATFPLQNLIAGWREGILLMQRGDSFRFWIPGHLAYDNVPGNQAPKGMLVFDVTLLAFGPMAPIQQPLDADGKVPDSAQ
;
A
#
# COMPACT_ATOMS: atom_id res chain seq x y z
N MET A 1 -18.71 -63.66 28.60
CA MET A 1 -18.28 -63.41 27.23
C MET A 1 -18.86 -62.04 26.83
N SER A 2 -18.05 -61.01 26.97
CA SER A 2 -18.46 -59.61 26.68
C SER A 2 -17.54 -59.06 25.57
N LEU A 3 -18.12 -58.80 24.39
CA LEU A 3 -17.42 -58.19 23.25
C LEU A 3 -17.49 -56.67 23.39
N SER A 4 -16.37 -56.08 23.75
CA SER A 4 -16.16 -54.65 23.74
C SER A 4 -15.91 -54.19 22.30
N ARG A 5 -16.83 -53.42 21.73
CA ARG A 5 -16.65 -52.75 20.41
C ARG A 5 -15.89 -51.48 20.63
N CYS A 6 -14.60 -51.46 20.26
CA CYS A 6 -13.83 -50.25 20.07
C CYS A 6 -14.33 -49.47 18.85
N LEU A 7 -14.91 -48.30 19.10
CA LEU A 7 -15.26 -47.34 18.06
C LEU A 7 -14.03 -46.46 17.78
N SER A 8 -13.30 -46.78 16.73
CA SER A 8 -12.19 -45.95 16.25
C SER A 8 -12.75 -44.70 15.58
N VAL A 9 -12.70 -43.57 16.27
CA VAL A 9 -12.97 -42.25 15.68
C VAL A 9 -11.78 -41.85 14.82
N LEU A 10 -11.94 -41.97 13.51
CA LEU A 10 -11.00 -41.50 12.52
C LEU A 10 -11.06 -39.96 12.51
N LEU A 11 -10.12 -39.30 13.19
CA LEU A 11 -9.93 -37.84 13.08
C LEU A 11 -9.40 -37.51 11.68
N LEU A 12 -10.32 -37.09 10.82
CA LEU A 12 -9.95 -36.51 9.52
C LEU A 12 -9.33 -35.11 9.76
N VAL A 13 -8.01 -35.07 9.90
CA VAL A 13 -7.28 -33.80 9.90
C VAL A 13 -7.39 -33.26 8.48
N LEU A 14 -8.33 -32.34 8.26
CA LEU A 14 -8.36 -31.49 7.06
C LEU A 14 -7.11 -30.62 7.10
N ALA A 15 -6.09 -31.03 6.36
CA ALA A 15 -4.93 -30.19 6.06
C ALA A 15 -5.44 -28.96 5.29
N LEU A 16 -5.57 -27.85 6.00
CA LEU A 16 -5.76 -26.55 5.36
C LEU A 16 -4.61 -26.35 4.38
N PRO A 17 -4.86 -25.87 3.15
CA PRO A 17 -3.79 -25.59 2.22
C PRO A 17 -2.85 -24.59 2.88
N VAL A 18 -1.61 -25.00 3.11
CA VAL A 18 -0.51 -24.09 3.46
C VAL A 18 -0.53 -23.01 2.38
N ALA A 19 -0.86 -21.78 2.77
CA ALA A 19 -0.77 -20.65 1.87
C ALA A 19 0.61 -20.71 1.22
N ALA A 20 0.64 -20.82 -0.10
CA ALA A 20 1.87 -20.99 -0.84
C ALA A 20 2.81 -19.86 -0.43
N GLN A 21 3.85 -20.19 0.32
CA GLN A 21 4.88 -19.24 0.71
C GLN A 21 5.52 -18.77 -0.58
N VAL A 22 5.25 -17.53 -0.93
CA VAL A 22 5.82 -16.91 -2.13
C VAL A 22 7.35 -16.98 -1.97
N LYS A 23 7.97 -17.84 -2.79
CA LYS A 23 9.42 -18.06 -2.73
C LYS A 23 10.18 -16.76 -2.97
N PRO A 24 11.09 -16.37 -2.09
CA PRO A 24 11.86 -15.14 -2.29
C PRO A 24 12.58 -15.16 -3.64
N LEU A 25 12.52 -14.05 -4.41
CA LEU A 25 13.32 -13.93 -5.62
C LEU A 25 14.80 -14.03 -5.23
N PRO A 26 15.61 -14.86 -5.91
CA PRO A 26 17.03 -14.91 -5.62
C PRO A 26 17.66 -13.53 -5.85
N ALA A 27 18.66 -13.21 -5.03
CA ALA A 27 19.46 -12.01 -5.27
C ALA A 27 20.12 -12.09 -6.65
N PRO A 28 20.09 -11.01 -7.44
CA PRO A 28 20.78 -11.00 -8.73
C PRO A 28 22.29 -10.98 -8.55
N SER A 29 23.02 -11.49 -9.53
CA SER A 29 24.49 -11.38 -9.56
C SER A 29 24.88 -10.52 -10.78
N PRO A 30 25.86 -9.61 -10.66
CA PRO A 30 26.53 -9.17 -9.44
C PRO A 30 25.72 -8.14 -8.63
N LEU A 31 25.89 -8.13 -7.31
CA LEU A 31 25.30 -7.13 -6.40
C LEU A 31 26.30 -6.05 -5.98
N ASP A 32 27.56 -6.43 -5.86
CA ASP A 32 28.65 -5.62 -5.33
C ASP A 32 29.10 -4.50 -6.29
N ALA A 33 28.94 -4.72 -7.60
CA ALA A 33 29.31 -3.76 -8.62
C ALA A 33 28.42 -3.87 -9.86
N PRO A 34 28.21 -2.79 -10.61
CA PRO A 34 27.50 -2.86 -11.89
C PRO A 34 28.33 -3.70 -12.90
N PRO A 35 27.67 -4.54 -13.72
CA PRO A 35 28.36 -5.29 -14.76
C PRO A 35 28.94 -4.34 -15.84
N LYS A 36 29.93 -4.81 -16.60
CA LYS A 36 30.65 -4.00 -17.60
C LYS A 36 29.73 -3.43 -18.70
N ASP A 37 28.60 -4.06 -18.94
CA ASP A 37 27.58 -3.65 -19.92
C ASP A 37 26.46 -2.80 -19.30
N ALA A 38 26.57 -2.39 -18.04
CA ALA A 38 25.67 -1.43 -17.43
C ALA A 38 25.95 -0.02 -17.95
N ILE A 39 24.86 0.75 -18.10
CA ILE A 39 24.90 2.13 -18.58
C ILE A 39 24.96 3.08 -17.38
N GLU A 40 25.98 3.92 -17.33
CA GLU A 40 26.08 4.99 -16.33
C GLU A 40 25.21 6.17 -16.72
N THR A 41 24.36 6.65 -15.81
CA THR A 41 23.52 7.84 -16.01
C THR A 41 24.01 9.06 -15.25
N ALA A 42 24.71 8.82 -14.15
CA ALA A 42 25.38 9.81 -13.34
C ALA A 42 26.42 9.07 -12.50
N THR A 43 27.43 9.77 -12.02
CA THR A 43 28.46 9.17 -11.17
C THR A 43 27.83 8.35 -10.06
N GLY A 44 28.16 7.06 -10.01
CA GLY A 44 27.65 6.12 -9.00
C GLY A 44 26.20 5.64 -9.20
N ILE A 45 25.61 5.87 -10.38
CA ILE A 45 24.26 5.40 -10.73
C ILE A 45 24.28 4.70 -12.09
N TYR A 46 24.11 3.40 -12.10
CA TYR A 46 24.19 2.56 -13.29
C TYR A 46 22.88 1.78 -13.47
N TYR A 47 22.55 1.43 -14.72
CA TYR A 47 21.40 0.57 -14.98
C TYR A 47 21.65 -0.43 -16.12
N LYS A 48 20.84 -1.49 -16.12
CA LYS A 48 20.67 -2.43 -17.21
C LYS A 48 19.18 -2.67 -17.45
N VAL A 49 18.78 -2.67 -18.73
CA VAL A 49 17.40 -3.01 -19.11
C VAL A 49 17.20 -4.52 -18.96
N LEU A 50 16.25 -4.92 -18.12
CA LEU A 50 15.84 -6.32 -17.94
C LEU A 50 14.68 -6.67 -18.87
N LYS A 51 13.74 -5.75 -19.05
CA LYS A 51 12.59 -5.89 -19.93
C LYS A 51 12.32 -4.54 -20.59
N PRO A 52 12.43 -4.44 -21.92
CA PRO A 52 12.14 -3.21 -22.63
C PRO A 52 10.64 -2.86 -22.55
N ALA A 53 10.32 -1.59 -22.62
CA ALA A 53 8.95 -1.12 -22.74
C ALA A 53 8.38 -1.54 -24.11
N PRO A 54 7.10 -1.95 -24.19
CA PRO A 54 6.44 -2.28 -25.46
C PRO A 54 6.41 -1.11 -26.46
N ALA A 55 6.25 0.10 -25.91
CA ALA A 55 6.42 1.37 -26.61
C ALA A 55 6.98 2.37 -25.60
N PRO A 56 8.12 3.03 -25.87
CA PRO A 56 8.70 3.96 -24.93
C PRO A 56 7.76 5.17 -24.75
N VAL A 57 7.17 5.25 -23.57
CA VAL A 57 6.40 6.41 -23.13
C VAL A 57 7.25 7.17 -22.12
N THR A 58 7.55 8.42 -22.45
CA THR A 58 8.25 9.31 -21.52
C THR A 58 7.32 9.77 -20.43
N HIS A 59 7.89 10.03 -19.25
CA HIS A 59 7.16 10.61 -18.14
C HIS A 59 6.57 11.97 -18.54
N THR A 60 5.30 12.15 -18.25
CA THR A 60 4.63 13.43 -18.26
C THR A 60 4.83 14.14 -16.93
N ARG A 61 4.12 15.21 -16.67
CA ARG A 61 4.21 15.94 -15.38
C ARG A 61 3.23 15.41 -14.33
N GLY A 62 2.98 14.12 -14.29
CA GLY A 62 2.10 13.52 -13.30
C GLY A 62 2.64 13.71 -11.88
N ASP A 63 1.76 14.10 -10.95
CA ASP A 63 2.13 14.31 -9.55
C ASP A 63 2.35 12.99 -8.80
N PHE A 64 1.79 11.89 -9.30
CA PHE A 64 1.90 10.56 -8.71
C PHE A 64 2.44 9.55 -9.73
N ILE A 65 3.28 8.67 -9.23
CA ILE A 65 3.90 7.60 -10.02
C ILE A 65 3.55 6.23 -9.41
N GLU A 66 3.19 5.29 -10.27
CA GLU A 66 2.94 3.90 -9.90
C GLU A 66 4.11 3.04 -10.38
N PHE A 67 4.74 2.31 -9.48
CA PHE A 67 5.86 1.43 -9.79
C PHE A 67 5.91 0.21 -8.87
N THR A 68 6.63 -0.82 -9.30
CA THR A 68 7.07 -1.93 -8.43
C THR A 68 8.57 -1.84 -8.24
N VAL A 69 9.05 -2.24 -7.06
CA VAL A 69 10.47 -2.27 -6.74
C VAL A 69 10.83 -3.50 -5.93
N ASN A 70 11.93 -4.15 -6.29
CA ASN A 70 12.65 -5.09 -5.43
C ASN A 70 13.99 -4.46 -5.10
N VAL A 71 14.43 -4.56 -3.86
CA VAL A 71 15.67 -3.96 -3.38
C VAL A 71 16.52 -5.03 -2.72
N TRP A 72 17.80 -5.05 -3.03
CA TRP A 72 18.82 -5.84 -2.37
C TRP A 72 19.95 -4.92 -1.91
N SER A 73 20.52 -5.22 -0.74
CA SER A 73 21.78 -4.64 -0.34
C SER A 73 22.94 -5.32 -1.09
N ALA A 74 24.10 -4.65 -1.18
CA ALA A 74 25.26 -5.15 -1.91
C ALA A 74 25.78 -6.49 -1.37
N ASP A 75 25.55 -6.80 -0.08
CA ASP A 75 25.88 -8.09 0.54
C ASP A 75 24.90 -9.22 0.15
N GLY A 76 23.79 -8.90 -0.48
CA GLY A 76 22.75 -9.86 -0.86
C GLY A 76 21.91 -10.40 0.30
N GLU A 77 22.21 -10.01 1.53
CA GLU A 77 21.55 -10.50 2.73
C GLU A 77 20.29 -9.71 3.07
N THR A 78 20.37 -8.39 2.89
CA THR A 78 19.24 -7.50 3.21
C THR A 78 18.37 -7.29 2.01
N ARG A 79 17.11 -7.62 2.18
CA ARG A 79 16.07 -7.45 1.15
C ARG A 79 14.93 -6.64 1.66
N ILE A 80 14.66 -5.52 0.99
CA ILE A 80 13.48 -4.70 1.24
C ILE A 80 12.44 -4.98 0.17
N ASN A 81 11.20 -5.06 0.59
CA ASN A 81 10.05 -5.26 -0.29
C ASN A 81 10.10 -6.52 -1.14
N GLY A 82 10.55 -7.62 -0.59
CA GLY A 82 10.33 -8.90 -1.27
C GLY A 82 8.95 -8.96 -1.90
N GLN A 83 8.67 -9.97 -2.65
CA GLN A 83 7.46 -10.31 -3.45
C GLN A 83 6.08 -9.87 -2.90
N GLN A 84 6.03 -9.25 -1.72
CA GLN A 84 4.84 -8.71 -1.09
C GLN A 84 4.57 -7.23 -1.41
N ALA A 85 5.50 -6.55 -2.05
CA ALA A 85 5.26 -5.19 -2.51
C ALA A 85 4.50 -5.26 -3.83
N GLY A 86 3.21 -5.16 -3.76
CA GLY A 86 2.38 -4.82 -4.89
C GLY A 86 2.86 -3.51 -5.54
N LYS A 87 2.08 -2.97 -6.43
CA LYS A 87 2.35 -1.65 -6.99
C LYS A 87 2.37 -0.59 -5.89
N ILE A 88 3.40 0.25 -5.93
CA ILE A 88 3.54 1.40 -5.04
C ILE A 88 3.05 2.63 -5.79
N LEU A 89 2.07 3.33 -5.23
CA LEU A 89 1.64 4.64 -5.68
C LEU A 89 2.17 5.68 -4.69
N THR A 90 2.94 6.65 -5.16
CA THR A 90 3.48 7.72 -4.32
C THR A 90 3.56 9.03 -5.08
N SER A 91 3.53 10.17 -4.36
CA SER A 91 3.72 11.45 -5.00
C SER A 91 5.19 11.70 -5.32
N MET A 92 5.44 12.38 -6.44
CA MET A 92 6.79 12.79 -6.81
C MET A 92 7.37 13.78 -5.80
N ARG A 93 6.53 14.61 -5.17
CA ARG A 93 6.94 15.54 -4.10
C ARG A 93 7.52 14.80 -2.91
N ARG A 94 6.83 13.73 -2.48
CA ARG A 94 7.31 12.89 -1.38
C ARG A 94 8.64 12.23 -1.70
N LEU A 95 8.77 11.67 -2.90
CA LEU A 95 10.03 11.06 -3.34
C LEU A 95 11.19 12.07 -3.37
N VAL A 96 10.95 13.31 -3.83
CA VAL A 96 11.98 14.36 -3.83
C VAL A 96 12.47 14.65 -2.41
N ASN A 97 11.57 14.66 -1.43
CA ASN A 97 11.91 15.01 -0.06
C ASN A 97 12.52 13.83 0.73
N GLU A 98 11.99 12.63 0.53
CA GLU A 98 12.38 11.47 1.33
C GLU A 98 13.43 10.58 0.65
N GLN A 99 13.45 10.55 -0.69
CA GLN A 99 14.24 9.58 -1.47
C GLN A 99 14.73 10.20 -2.80
N PRO A 100 15.57 11.22 -2.78
CA PRO A 100 15.97 11.95 -3.99
C PRO A 100 16.67 11.07 -5.03
N ALA A 101 17.42 10.02 -4.60
CA ALA A 101 18.03 9.07 -5.52
C ALA A 101 16.96 8.29 -6.32
N MET A 102 15.87 7.90 -5.66
CA MET A 102 14.77 7.18 -6.30
C MET A 102 14.03 8.03 -7.34
N VAL A 103 13.98 9.34 -7.16
CA VAL A 103 13.41 10.27 -8.17
C VAL A 103 14.15 10.12 -9.50
N ARG A 104 15.48 10.11 -9.45
CA ARG A 104 16.33 9.98 -10.64
C ARG A 104 16.12 8.61 -11.31
N VAL A 105 16.18 7.55 -10.52
CA VAL A 105 15.97 6.17 -10.97
C VAL A 105 14.60 6.02 -11.66
N ILE A 106 13.52 6.48 -11.01
CA ILE A 106 12.16 6.38 -11.54
C ILE A 106 12.00 7.24 -12.80
N LYS A 107 12.41 8.50 -12.78
CA LYS A 107 12.29 9.41 -13.95
C LYS A 107 13.10 8.95 -15.16
N SER A 108 14.18 8.21 -14.94
CA SER A 108 15.01 7.68 -16.02
C SER A 108 14.53 6.32 -16.53
N THR A 109 13.55 5.67 -15.87
CA THR A 109 12.98 4.39 -16.29
C THR A 109 11.71 4.65 -17.10
N PRO A 110 11.69 4.37 -18.41
CA PRO A 110 10.48 4.54 -19.24
C PRO A 110 9.29 3.76 -18.70
N ILE A 111 8.09 4.29 -18.90
CA ILE A 111 6.85 3.61 -18.50
C ILE A 111 6.74 2.27 -19.25
N GLY A 112 6.48 1.19 -18.52
CA GLY A 112 6.40 -0.17 -19.03
C GLY A 112 7.74 -0.91 -19.10
N GLU A 113 8.85 -0.23 -18.84
CA GLU A 113 10.19 -0.83 -18.81
C GLU A 113 10.54 -1.33 -17.41
N THR A 114 11.31 -2.42 -17.35
CA THR A 114 11.94 -2.91 -16.12
C THR A 114 13.43 -2.73 -16.22
N ARG A 115 14.01 -1.99 -15.29
CA ARG A 115 15.46 -1.80 -15.17
C ARG A 115 15.98 -2.31 -13.85
N ARG A 116 17.19 -2.88 -13.90
CA ARG A 116 18.02 -3.07 -12.73
C ARG A 116 18.96 -1.88 -12.58
N TRP A 117 19.01 -1.35 -11.37
CA TRP A 117 19.81 -0.21 -11.02
C TRP A 117 20.82 -0.58 -9.94
N TRP A 118 22.02 -0.09 -10.06
CA TRP A 118 23.06 -0.09 -9.04
C TRP A 118 23.27 1.35 -8.60
N VAL A 119 23.12 1.63 -7.31
CA VAL A 119 23.23 2.97 -6.73
C VAL A 119 24.18 2.91 -5.55
N ASP A 120 25.23 3.72 -5.62
CA ASP A 120 26.25 3.80 -4.56
C ASP A 120 25.63 4.26 -3.24
N ALA A 121 26.25 3.83 -2.12
CA ALA A 121 25.82 4.20 -0.76
C ALA A 121 25.75 5.74 -0.58
N GLU A 122 26.71 6.48 -1.09
CA GLU A 122 26.72 7.94 -1.02
C GLU A 122 25.54 8.61 -1.72
N ARG A 123 25.05 8.00 -2.80
CA ARG A 123 23.89 8.48 -3.56
C ARG A 123 22.57 8.11 -2.94
N MET A 124 22.57 7.08 -2.08
CA MET A 124 21.39 6.65 -1.33
C MET A 124 21.11 7.51 -0.09
N LYS A 125 21.97 8.44 0.27
CA LYS A 125 21.77 9.31 1.44
C LYS A 125 20.72 10.41 1.18
N PRO A 126 19.79 10.66 2.13
CA PRO A 126 19.56 9.89 3.33
C PRO A 126 19.04 8.48 2.99
N GLY A 127 19.62 7.45 3.63
CA GLY A 127 19.23 6.06 3.43
C GLY A 127 17.79 5.76 3.85
N TYR A 128 17.31 4.58 3.49
CA TYR A 128 16.03 4.11 4.01
C TYR A 128 16.17 3.80 5.51
N PRO A 129 15.21 4.21 6.36
CA PRO A 129 15.23 3.86 7.77
C PRO A 129 15.33 2.34 7.95
N GLY A 130 16.34 1.89 8.70
CA GLY A 130 16.57 0.47 8.95
C GLY A 130 17.37 -0.28 7.89
N MET A 131 17.89 0.39 6.87
CA MET A 131 18.83 -0.19 5.91
C MET A 131 20.29 0.13 6.29
N PRO A 132 21.21 -0.82 6.08
CA PRO A 132 22.64 -0.55 6.20
C PRO A 132 23.09 0.51 5.18
N ASP A 133 24.12 1.26 5.51
CA ASP A 133 24.71 2.31 4.68
C ASP A 133 25.59 1.70 3.57
N LEU A 134 24.97 0.90 2.72
CA LEU A 134 25.60 0.14 1.63
C LEU A 134 25.04 0.56 0.27
N ALA A 135 25.78 0.21 -0.78
CA ALA A 135 25.24 0.28 -2.14
C ALA A 135 24.01 -0.62 -2.26
N HIS A 136 23.07 -0.23 -3.11
CA HIS A 136 21.82 -0.94 -3.29
C HIS A 136 21.58 -1.29 -4.75
N VAL A 137 20.97 -2.45 -4.96
CA VAL A 137 20.50 -2.89 -6.26
C VAL A 137 18.97 -2.91 -6.28
N PHE A 138 18.39 -2.28 -7.31
CA PHE A 138 16.94 -2.15 -7.46
C PHE A 138 16.49 -2.74 -8.78
N ASP A 139 15.48 -3.61 -8.75
CA ASP A 139 14.70 -3.90 -9.96
C ASP A 139 13.44 -3.07 -9.91
N ILE A 140 13.29 -2.13 -10.83
CA ILE A 140 12.16 -1.21 -10.88
C ILE A 140 11.42 -1.37 -12.19
N THR A 141 10.09 -1.48 -12.09
CA THR A 141 9.17 -1.35 -13.22
C THR A 141 8.28 -0.15 -12.97
N VAL A 142 8.32 0.83 -13.84
CA VAL A 142 7.39 1.97 -13.80
C VAL A 142 6.14 1.61 -14.59
N HIS A 143 4.97 1.63 -13.93
CA HIS A 143 3.69 1.28 -14.55
C HIS A 143 2.98 2.46 -15.19
N GLY A 144 3.21 3.67 -14.68
CA GLY A 144 2.63 4.88 -15.23
C GLY A 144 2.54 6.01 -14.22
N GLU A 145 2.08 7.12 -14.72
CA GLU A 145 1.69 8.27 -13.91
C GLU A 145 0.19 8.23 -13.68
N LYS A 146 -0.23 8.53 -12.47
CA LYS A 146 -1.64 8.56 -12.09
C LYS A 146 -1.97 9.85 -11.39
N ASP A 147 -3.17 10.33 -11.60
CA ASP A 147 -3.81 11.28 -10.73
C ASP A 147 -4.88 10.55 -9.91
N PRO A 148 -4.53 10.10 -8.70
CA PRO A 148 -5.47 9.37 -7.86
C PRO A 148 -6.58 10.24 -7.29
N THR A 149 -6.54 11.56 -7.55
CA THR A 149 -7.61 12.49 -7.19
C THR A 149 -8.57 12.73 -8.35
N ARG A 150 -8.23 12.30 -9.57
CA ARG A 150 -9.13 12.37 -10.72
C ARG A 150 -10.33 11.47 -10.50
N ALA A 151 -11.52 12.03 -10.66
CA ALA A 151 -12.76 11.28 -10.52
C ALA A 151 -12.80 10.09 -11.48
N PRO A 152 -13.13 8.88 -10.99
CA PRO A 152 -13.27 7.71 -11.85
C PRO A 152 -14.50 7.80 -12.76
N PRO A 153 -14.55 7.10 -13.88
CA PRO A 153 -15.66 7.21 -14.84
C PRO A 153 -17.00 6.74 -14.28
N ASP A 154 -17.00 5.91 -13.24
CA ASP A 154 -18.19 5.39 -12.55
C ASP A 154 -18.51 6.14 -11.25
N VAL A 155 -17.98 7.36 -11.06
CA VAL A 155 -18.22 8.17 -9.85
C VAL A 155 -19.67 8.54 -9.65
N ALA A 156 -20.43 8.73 -10.74
CA ALA A 156 -21.83 9.18 -10.67
C ALA A 156 -22.79 8.15 -10.05
N ALA A 157 -22.51 6.86 -10.25
CA ALA A 157 -23.32 5.76 -9.72
C ALA A 157 -22.53 4.45 -9.70
N PRO A 158 -22.85 3.50 -8.78
CA PRO A 158 -22.24 2.18 -8.79
C PRO A 158 -22.62 1.43 -10.08
N PRO A 159 -21.62 0.86 -10.79
CA PRO A 159 -21.87 0.09 -12.00
C PRO A 159 -22.66 -1.20 -11.71
N ALA A 160 -23.16 -1.85 -12.76
CA ALA A 160 -23.98 -3.04 -12.63
C ALA A 160 -23.23 -4.23 -11.98
N ASP A 161 -21.91 -4.27 -12.12
CA ASP A 161 -21.01 -5.28 -11.54
C ASP A 161 -20.54 -4.95 -10.11
N ALA A 162 -21.00 -3.82 -9.52
CA ALA A 162 -20.74 -3.51 -8.12
C ALA A 162 -21.51 -4.45 -7.19
N ILE A 163 -20.80 -4.96 -6.17
CA ILE A 163 -21.41 -5.77 -5.12
C ILE A 163 -22.17 -4.86 -4.17
N ARG A 164 -23.41 -5.25 -3.82
CA ARG A 164 -24.26 -4.50 -2.90
C ARG A 164 -24.47 -5.29 -1.61
N THR A 165 -24.41 -4.58 -0.50
CA THR A 165 -24.73 -5.15 0.81
C THR A 165 -26.19 -4.87 1.18
N ALA A 166 -26.66 -5.50 2.25
CA ALA A 166 -28.03 -5.31 2.74
C ALA A 166 -28.32 -3.87 3.24
N SER A 167 -27.29 -3.13 3.67
CA SER A 167 -27.40 -1.73 4.10
C SER A 167 -27.56 -0.76 2.93
N GLY A 168 -27.28 -1.20 1.70
CA GLY A 168 -27.28 -0.37 0.50
C GLY A 168 -25.87 0.15 0.13
N LEU A 169 -24.83 -0.16 0.89
CA LEU A 169 -23.45 0.09 0.47
C LEU A 169 -23.17 -0.68 -0.82
N ALA A 170 -22.62 -0.01 -1.83
CA ALA A 170 -22.09 -0.68 -3.01
C ALA A 170 -20.57 -0.58 -3.02
N TYR A 171 -19.90 -1.64 -3.48
CA TYR A 171 -18.44 -1.65 -3.60
C TYR A 171 -17.92 -2.45 -4.78
N LYS A 172 -16.72 -2.11 -5.19
CA LYS A 172 -15.94 -2.82 -6.21
C LYS A 172 -14.51 -2.99 -5.74
N ILE A 173 -13.97 -4.18 -5.98
CA ILE A 173 -12.57 -4.46 -5.70
C ILE A 173 -11.76 -3.92 -6.88
N ILE A 174 -10.91 -2.91 -6.62
CA ILE A 174 -10.01 -2.34 -7.63
C ILE A 174 -8.74 -3.20 -7.72
N GLU A 175 -8.20 -3.56 -6.56
CA GLU A 175 -6.99 -4.36 -6.47
C GLU A 175 -7.00 -5.21 -5.20
N ARG A 176 -6.57 -6.45 -5.31
CA ARG A 176 -6.34 -7.33 -4.15
C ARG A 176 -4.93 -7.20 -3.65
N GLY A 177 -4.80 -7.09 -2.34
CA GLY A 177 -3.50 -7.07 -1.68
C GLY A 177 -2.83 -8.45 -1.68
N ASN A 178 -1.50 -8.46 -1.76
CA ASN A 178 -0.68 -9.68 -1.67
C ASN A 178 -0.21 -9.96 -0.23
N ARG A 179 -0.94 -9.49 0.79
CA ARG A 179 -0.43 -9.50 2.17
C ARG A 179 -1.15 -10.53 3.02
N ALA A 180 -0.56 -10.80 4.21
CA ALA A 180 -1.03 -11.82 5.13
C ALA A 180 -2.54 -11.78 5.34
N PRO A 181 -3.20 -12.95 5.42
CA PRO A 181 -4.65 -13.06 5.59
C PRO A 181 -5.11 -12.41 6.89
N GLY A 182 -6.33 -11.91 6.90
CA GLY A 182 -6.99 -11.29 8.04
C GLY A 182 -7.74 -10.03 7.62
N HIS A 183 -8.78 -9.73 8.40
CA HIS A 183 -9.64 -8.57 8.23
C HIS A 183 -9.55 -7.69 9.47
N PRO A 184 -9.77 -6.37 9.36
CA PRO A 184 -9.91 -5.52 10.53
C PRO A 184 -11.04 -5.98 11.44
N SER A 185 -10.90 -5.74 12.72
CA SER A 185 -11.99 -5.79 13.71
C SER A 185 -12.60 -4.40 13.89
N ALA A 186 -13.83 -4.35 14.40
CA ALA A 186 -14.51 -3.07 14.63
C ALA A 186 -13.77 -2.13 15.61
N MET A 187 -12.89 -2.68 16.45
CA MET A 187 -12.13 -1.93 17.46
C MET A 187 -10.73 -1.53 16.99
N ASP A 188 -10.35 -1.93 15.78
CA ASP A 188 -9.03 -1.63 15.26
C ASP A 188 -8.90 -0.17 14.82
N HIS A 189 -7.66 0.30 14.82
CA HIS A 189 -7.25 1.44 14.02
C HIS A 189 -6.91 0.96 12.62
N VAL A 190 -7.29 1.74 11.63
CA VAL A 190 -6.99 1.48 10.22
C VAL A 190 -6.11 2.59 9.67
N ARG A 191 -5.08 2.21 8.95
CA ARG A 191 -4.21 3.13 8.22
C ARG A 191 -4.49 2.98 6.74
N VAL A 192 -4.92 4.07 6.11
CA VAL A 192 -5.42 4.06 4.75
C VAL A 192 -4.85 5.20 3.90
N HIS A 193 -4.78 4.97 2.58
CA HIS A 193 -4.88 6.03 1.61
C HIS A 193 -6.30 6.07 1.07
N TYR A 194 -6.82 7.28 0.82
CA TYR A 194 -8.16 7.44 0.25
C TYR A 194 -8.30 8.74 -0.54
N THR A 195 -9.27 8.74 -1.44
CA THR A 195 -9.84 9.93 -2.06
C THR A 195 -11.35 9.82 -2.06
N GLY A 196 -12.03 10.89 -1.70
CA GLY A 196 -13.49 10.99 -1.67
C GLY A 196 -13.99 12.00 -2.67
N TRP A 197 -15.04 11.61 -3.44
CA TRP A 197 -15.71 12.46 -4.44
C TRP A 197 -17.21 12.53 -4.18
N THR A 198 -17.80 13.64 -4.60
CA THR A 198 -19.23 13.72 -4.86
C THR A 198 -19.60 12.97 -6.15
N PRO A 199 -20.87 12.63 -6.39
CA PRO A 199 -21.31 12.03 -7.66
C PRO A 199 -21.02 12.91 -8.90
N ALA A 200 -20.86 14.22 -8.70
CA ALA A 200 -20.45 15.16 -9.75
C ALA A 200 -18.93 15.10 -10.06
N GLY A 201 -18.18 14.26 -9.37
CA GLY A 201 -16.73 14.11 -9.57
C GLY A 201 -15.87 15.14 -8.86
N GLN A 202 -16.44 15.95 -7.98
CA GLN A 202 -15.68 16.91 -7.18
C GLN A 202 -15.01 16.20 -6.01
N VAL A 203 -13.70 16.31 -5.89
CA VAL A 203 -12.93 15.85 -4.72
C VAL A 203 -13.30 16.73 -3.53
N PHE A 204 -13.68 16.13 -2.41
CA PHE A 204 -13.94 16.86 -1.18
C PHE A 204 -12.95 16.54 -0.06
N ASP A 205 -12.30 15.36 -0.12
CA ASP A 205 -11.21 15.00 0.81
C ASP A 205 -10.30 13.93 0.20
N SER A 206 -8.99 14.00 0.53
CA SER A 206 -7.99 13.04 0.09
C SER A 206 -6.77 13.04 0.98
N SER A 207 -6.34 11.87 1.42
CA SER A 207 -5.07 11.69 2.13
C SER A 207 -3.86 11.95 1.22
N LEU A 208 -4.05 11.85 -0.09
CA LEU A 208 -3.00 12.00 -1.08
C LEU A 208 -2.59 13.47 -1.27
N HIS A 209 -3.52 14.41 -1.08
CA HIS A 209 -3.19 15.84 -1.04
C HIS A 209 -2.23 16.20 0.11
N LYS A 210 -2.24 15.39 1.19
CA LYS A 210 -1.37 15.58 2.37
C LYS A 210 -0.09 14.75 2.29
N ASP A 211 0.12 14.00 1.21
CA ASP A 211 1.25 13.09 0.97
C ASP A 211 1.52 12.08 2.10
N LYS A 212 0.52 11.77 2.91
CA LYS A 212 0.65 10.80 4.01
C LYS A 212 -0.63 10.01 4.22
N PRO A 213 -0.51 8.73 4.59
CA PRO A 213 -1.68 7.94 4.99
C PRO A 213 -2.37 8.55 6.20
N ALA A 214 -3.68 8.40 6.24
CA ALA A 214 -4.47 8.74 7.41
C ALA A 214 -4.66 7.50 8.31
N THR A 215 -4.69 7.72 9.62
CA THR A 215 -4.96 6.68 10.61
C THR A 215 -6.19 7.07 11.40
N PHE A 216 -7.15 6.15 11.49
CA PHE A 216 -8.43 6.37 12.17
C PHE A 216 -8.79 5.18 13.06
N PRO A 217 -9.42 5.41 14.24
CA PRO A 217 -10.20 4.38 14.91
C PRO A 217 -11.39 4.01 14.02
N LEU A 218 -11.54 2.73 13.66
CA LEU A 218 -12.58 2.31 12.72
C LEU A 218 -13.98 2.66 13.24
N GLN A 219 -14.20 2.54 14.54
CA GLN A 219 -15.46 2.88 15.19
C GLN A 219 -15.91 4.35 15.02
N ASN A 220 -14.98 5.28 14.78
CA ASN A 220 -15.25 6.71 14.64
C ASN A 220 -15.58 7.15 13.21
N LEU A 221 -15.52 6.21 12.26
CA LEU A 221 -15.80 6.50 10.85
C LEU A 221 -17.31 6.39 10.55
N ILE A 222 -17.71 6.96 9.41
CA ILE A 222 -19.09 6.82 8.91
C ILE A 222 -19.47 5.35 8.71
N ALA A 223 -20.76 5.03 8.80
CA ALA A 223 -21.24 3.66 8.78
C ALA A 223 -20.78 2.88 7.54
N GLY A 224 -20.82 3.52 6.36
CA GLY A 224 -20.38 2.89 5.11
C GLY A 224 -18.88 2.54 5.10
N TRP A 225 -18.02 3.37 5.71
CA TRP A 225 -16.61 3.05 5.86
C TRP A 225 -16.39 1.89 6.83
N ARG A 226 -17.06 1.91 7.99
CA ARG A 226 -16.96 0.82 8.96
C ARG A 226 -17.33 -0.51 8.34
N GLU A 227 -18.44 -0.56 7.63
CA GLU A 227 -18.90 -1.77 6.95
C GLU A 227 -17.94 -2.19 5.84
N GLY A 228 -17.56 -1.27 4.95
CA GLY A 228 -16.72 -1.57 3.79
C GLY A 228 -15.31 -2.00 4.16
N ILE A 229 -14.68 -1.35 5.14
CA ILE A 229 -13.30 -1.69 5.54
C ILE A 229 -13.23 -3.07 6.22
N LEU A 230 -14.27 -3.50 6.93
CA LEU A 230 -14.34 -4.86 7.49
C LEU A 230 -14.31 -5.96 6.42
N LEU A 231 -14.65 -5.65 5.16
CA LEU A 231 -14.57 -6.56 4.02
C LEU A 231 -13.18 -6.63 3.37
N MET A 232 -12.29 -5.68 3.72
CA MET A 232 -10.97 -5.54 3.12
C MET A 232 -9.92 -6.36 3.85
N GLN A 233 -8.90 -6.78 3.11
CA GLN A 233 -7.65 -7.30 3.65
C GLN A 233 -6.54 -6.26 3.49
N ARG A 234 -5.46 -6.42 4.23
CA ARG A 234 -4.30 -5.55 4.11
C ARG A 234 -3.74 -5.54 2.70
N GLY A 235 -3.62 -4.36 2.11
CA GLY A 235 -3.17 -4.12 0.75
C GLY A 235 -4.30 -4.04 -0.29
N ASP A 236 -5.53 -4.37 0.09
CA ASP A 236 -6.67 -4.21 -0.81
C ASP A 236 -6.94 -2.74 -1.13
N SER A 237 -7.40 -2.49 -2.35
CA SER A 237 -7.96 -1.22 -2.79
C SER A 237 -9.39 -1.44 -3.27
N PHE A 238 -10.34 -0.79 -2.62
CA PHE A 238 -11.76 -0.89 -2.94
C PHE A 238 -12.30 0.48 -3.30
N ARG A 239 -13.30 0.51 -4.20
CA ARG A 239 -14.19 1.65 -4.40
C ARG A 239 -15.50 1.41 -3.70
N PHE A 240 -15.93 2.41 -2.93
CA PHE A 240 -17.20 2.42 -2.23
C PHE A 240 -18.11 3.50 -2.79
N TRP A 241 -19.37 3.16 -3.03
CA TRP A 241 -20.47 4.12 -3.24
C TRP A 241 -21.33 4.04 -1.99
N ILE A 242 -21.24 5.06 -1.17
CA ILE A 242 -21.84 5.11 0.17
C ILE A 242 -23.10 5.96 0.11
N PRO A 243 -24.31 5.38 0.28
CA PRO A 243 -25.54 6.16 0.36
C PRO A 243 -25.46 7.19 1.48
N GLY A 244 -26.15 8.32 1.32
CA GLY A 244 -26.09 9.44 2.26
C GLY A 244 -26.41 9.08 3.72
N HIS A 245 -27.35 8.14 3.95
CA HIS A 245 -27.69 7.66 5.29
C HIS A 245 -26.60 6.84 5.96
N LEU A 246 -25.65 6.27 5.19
CA LEU A 246 -24.44 5.61 5.68
C LEU A 246 -23.22 6.55 5.67
N ALA A 247 -23.40 7.79 5.17
CA ALA A 247 -22.39 8.84 5.11
C ALA A 247 -22.71 9.96 6.14
N TYR A 248 -22.96 11.18 5.67
CA TYR A 248 -23.06 12.34 6.55
C TYR A 248 -24.47 12.94 6.61
N ASP A 249 -25.50 12.38 5.95
CA ASP A 249 -26.84 12.96 5.91
C ASP A 249 -27.45 13.17 7.30
N ASN A 250 -27.21 12.20 8.17
CA ASN A 250 -27.74 12.17 9.53
C ASN A 250 -26.77 12.73 10.60
N VAL A 251 -25.67 13.38 10.19
CA VAL A 251 -24.69 13.97 11.11
C VAL A 251 -24.95 15.48 11.24
N PRO A 252 -25.55 15.96 12.34
CA PRO A 252 -25.82 17.38 12.53
C PRO A 252 -24.54 18.21 12.54
N GLY A 253 -24.59 19.40 11.93
CA GLY A 253 -23.47 20.35 11.93
C GLY A 253 -22.27 19.94 11.08
N ASN A 254 -22.27 18.76 10.43
CA ASN A 254 -21.21 18.35 9.54
C ASN A 254 -21.30 19.12 8.20
N GLN A 255 -20.16 19.67 7.77
CA GLN A 255 -20.05 20.42 6.51
C GLN A 255 -19.66 19.55 5.31
N ALA A 256 -19.50 18.23 5.51
CA ALA A 256 -19.26 17.31 4.41
C ALA A 256 -20.43 17.29 3.42
N PRO A 257 -20.17 16.97 2.15
CA PRO A 257 -21.23 16.87 1.15
C PRO A 257 -22.32 15.89 1.58
N LYS A 258 -23.57 16.21 1.26
CA LYS A 258 -24.74 15.38 1.50
C LYS A 258 -25.02 14.45 0.33
N GLY A 259 -25.85 13.43 0.56
CA GLY A 259 -26.17 12.41 -0.42
C GLY A 259 -25.11 11.32 -0.54
N MET A 260 -25.16 10.59 -1.64
CA MET A 260 -24.18 9.53 -1.93
C MET A 260 -22.78 10.11 -2.07
N LEU A 261 -21.81 9.43 -1.49
CA LEU A 261 -20.38 9.74 -1.62
C LEU A 261 -19.63 8.54 -2.19
N VAL A 262 -18.58 8.83 -2.95
CA VAL A 262 -17.73 7.80 -3.55
C VAL A 262 -16.33 7.90 -2.99
N PHE A 263 -15.76 6.76 -2.61
CA PHE A 263 -14.39 6.71 -2.08
C PHE A 263 -13.60 5.58 -2.71
N ASP A 264 -12.39 5.88 -3.14
CA ASP A 264 -11.35 4.86 -3.31
C ASP A 264 -10.56 4.78 -2.01
N VAL A 265 -10.42 3.59 -1.48
CA VAL A 265 -9.73 3.32 -0.20
C VAL A 265 -8.74 2.20 -0.40
N THR A 266 -7.48 2.44 -0.02
CA THR A 266 -6.43 1.41 0.06
C THR A 266 -6.10 1.16 1.53
N LEU A 267 -6.30 -0.07 2.00
CA LEU A 267 -6.03 -0.47 3.38
C LEU A 267 -4.56 -0.88 3.55
N LEU A 268 -3.76 -0.02 4.18
CA LEU A 268 -2.33 -0.22 4.35
C LEU A 268 -1.97 -1.07 5.57
N ALA A 269 -2.70 -0.87 6.67
CA ALA A 269 -2.52 -1.59 7.91
C ALA A 269 -3.77 -1.48 8.79
N PHE A 270 -3.93 -2.41 9.71
CA PHE A 270 -4.92 -2.39 10.76
C PHE A 270 -4.41 -3.13 11.99
N GLY A 271 -5.00 -2.84 13.13
CA GLY A 271 -4.70 -3.49 14.40
C GLY A 271 -5.06 -2.60 15.60
N PRO A 272 -4.93 -3.13 16.82
CA PRO A 272 -5.14 -2.33 18.02
C PRO A 272 -4.18 -1.14 18.03
N MET A 273 -4.62 -0.01 18.55
CA MET A 273 -3.72 1.10 18.81
C MET A 273 -2.67 0.65 19.82
N ALA A 274 -1.39 0.72 19.42
CA ALA A 274 -0.33 0.52 20.39
C ALA A 274 -0.56 1.51 21.56
N PRO A 275 -0.50 1.06 22.83
CA PRO A 275 -0.58 1.98 23.95
C PRO A 275 0.47 3.07 23.73
N ILE A 276 0.08 4.33 23.92
CA ILE A 276 1.01 5.45 23.89
C ILE A 276 2.03 5.10 24.98
N GLN A 277 3.24 4.72 24.59
CA GLN A 277 4.35 4.67 25.53
C GLN A 277 4.59 6.12 25.93
N GLN A 278 4.06 6.52 27.08
CA GLN A 278 4.45 7.77 27.70
C GLN A 278 5.96 7.67 27.91
N PRO A 279 6.73 8.69 27.46
CA PRO A 279 8.15 8.68 27.73
C PRO A 279 8.33 8.56 29.25
N LEU A 280 9.06 7.53 29.67
CA LEU A 280 9.44 7.36 31.06
C LEU A 280 10.32 8.56 31.45
N ASP A 281 10.17 9.05 32.67
CA ASP A 281 11.09 10.03 33.24
C ASP A 281 12.51 9.43 33.38
N ALA A 282 13.47 10.24 33.78
CA ALA A 282 14.85 9.83 33.94
C ALA A 282 15.02 8.66 34.95
N ASP A 283 14.04 8.38 35.77
CA ASP A 283 14.00 7.32 36.79
C ASP A 283 13.19 6.09 36.30
N GLY A 284 12.74 6.08 35.02
CA GLY A 284 12.00 4.98 34.43
C GLY A 284 10.55 4.87 34.94
N LYS A 285 9.95 5.93 35.47
CA LYS A 285 8.56 5.98 35.90
C LYS A 285 7.71 6.76 34.90
N VAL A 286 6.44 6.37 34.80
CA VAL A 286 5.44 7.17 34.08
C VAL A 286 5.15 8.43 34.90
N PRO A 287 5.31 9.65 34.33
CA PRO A 287 4.96 10.88 35.03
C PRO A 287 3.51 10.83 35.51
N ASP A 288 3.27 11.10 36.78
CA ASP A 288 1.91 11.26 37.33
C ASP A 288 1.25 12.44 36.60
N SER A 289 0.28 12.13 35.74
CA SER A 289 -0.53 13.15 35.07
C SER A 289 -1.27 13.93 36.20
N ALA A 290 -0.91 15.17 36.37
CA ALA A 290 -1.54 16.10 37.28
C ALA A 290 -3.08 16.06 37.11
N GLN A 291 -3.73 15.91 38.29
CA GLN A 291 -5.17 16.02 38.51
C GLN A 291 -5.76 17.33 38.00
#